data_7e12a7a44e2c03f89571f5f02bf5f2ba
#
_entry.id   7e12a7a44e2c03f89571f5f02bf5f2ba
#
_cell.length_a   1.000
_cell.length_b   1.000
_cell.length_c   1.000
_cell.angle_alpha   90.00
_cell.angle_beta   90.00
_cell.angle_gamma   90.00
#
_symmetry.space_group_name_H-M   'P 1'
#
loop_
_entity.id
_entity.type
_entity.pdbx_description
1 polymer ?
#
loop_
_entity_poly.entity_id
_entity_poly.type
_entity_poly.pdbx_seq_one_letter_code
_entity_poly.pdbx_strand_id
1 'polypeptide(L)'
;MNNFDELRDKAMQIATKMHKTQVDKGGKPYIGHPLRVEKLCQDDDSKIVALLHDTIEDGDITAENLLMQGFPTYIVDAVLSVSRNKDEDYFDFIQRSKANPIGRRVKTADLKDNMDITRLNELTDNDIERLKKYHQAYKMLEEEEMSHIMGASSHANTSSKEEAEQTDSSQQEPEDPKSCCQKSCNQGK
;
A
#
# COMPACT_ATOMS: atom_id res chain seq x y z
N MET A 1 -17.42 15.38 -19.96
CA MET A 1 -16.60 14.70 -18.95
C MET A 1 -15.92 13.56 -19.64
N ASN A 2 -14.61 13.37 -19.48
CA ASN A 2 -13.97 12.17 -19.97
C ASN A 2 -14.25 11.03 -18.97
N ASN A 3 -14.01 9.80 -19.40
CA ASN A 3 -14.27 8.61 -18.56
C ASN A 3 -13.49 8.64 -17.23
N PHE A 4 -12.31 9.26 -17.22
CA PHE A 4 -11.47 9.39 -16.04
C PHE A 4 -12.13 10.28 -14.97
N ASP A 5 -12.61 11.47 -15.34
CA ASP A 5 -13.23 12.40 -14.38
C ASP A 5 -14.44 11.75 -13.70
N GLU A 6 -15.26 11.00 -14.44
CA GLU A 6 -16.40 10.28 -13.88
C GLU A 6 -15.98 9.19 -12.87
N LEU A 7 -14.99 8.38 -13.21
CA LEU A 7 -14.48 7.33 -12.32
C LEU A 7 -13.79 7.91 -11.09
N ARG A 8 -13.03 8.99 -11.26
CA ARG A 8 -12.38 9.69 -10.14
C ARG A 8 -13.42 10.29 -9.18
N ASP A 9 -14.48 10.91 -9.70
CA ASP A 9 -15.54 11.46 -8.87
C ASP A 9 -16.29 10.37 -8.10
N LYS A 10 -16.57 9.22 -8.73
CA LYS A 10 -17.12 8.04 -8.04
C LYS A 10 -16.19 7.54 -6.94
N ALA A 11 -14.90 7.39 -7.22
CA ALA A 11 -13.88 6.97 -6.24
C ALA A 11 -13.84 7.93 -5.03
N MET A 12 -13.87 9.23 -5.29
CA MET A 12 -13.92 10.27 -4.26
C MET A 12 -15.17 10.16 -3.38
N GLN A 13 -16.34 9.93 -3.98
CA GLN A 13 -17.60 9.75 -3.23
C GLN A 13 -17.54 8.51 -2.34
N ILE A 14 -17.01 7.38 -2.85
CA ILE A 14 -16.82 6.15 -2.09
C ILE A 14 -15.88 6.41 -0.92
N ALA A 15 -14.68 6.93 -1.17
CA ALA A 15 -13.69 7.22 -0.13
C ALA A 15 -14.25 8.17 0.95
N THR A 16 -14.92 9.25 0.54
CA THR A 16 -15.53 10.21 1.47
C THR A 16 -16.60 9.55 2.35
N LYS A 17 -17.43 8.69 1.78
CA LYS A 17 -18.47 7.95 2.52
C LYS A 17 -17.85 6.96 3.52
N MET A 18 -16.84 6.20 3.06
CA MET A 18 -16.19 5.17 3.89
C MET A 18 -15.44 5.78 5.07
N HIS A 19 -14.70 6.85 4.84
CA HIS A 19 -13.84 7.47 5.86
C HIS A 19 -14.51 8.64 6.61
N LYS A 20 -15.85 8.78 6.50
CA LYS A 20 -16.61 9.93 7.05
C LYS A 20 -16.37 10.17 8.54
N THR A 21 -16.24 9.11 9.33
CA THR A 21 -16.10 9.17 10.80
C THR A 21 -14.71 8.82 11.28
N GLN A 22 -13.80 8.46 10.37
CA GLN A 22 -12.43 8.08 10.72
C GLN A 22 -11.55 9.30 10.89
N VAL A 23 -10.61 9.21 11.83
CA VAL A 23 -9.55 10.21 12.06
C VAL A 23 -8.19 9.54 11.96
N ASP A 24 -7.21 10.29 11.48
CA ASP A 24 -5.82 9.85 11.41
C ASP A 24 -5.13 9.95 12.79
N LYS A 25 -3.89 9.50 12.90
CA LYS A 25 -3.11 9.57 14.15
C LYS A 25 -2.85 10.98 14.66
N GLY A 26 -2.95 11.98 13.80
CA GLY A 26 -2.87 13.39 14.15
C GLY A 26 -4.22 14.00 14.58
N GLY A 27 -5.30 13.16 14.65
CA GLY A 27 -6.65 13.60 15.00
C GLY A 27 -7.39 14.33 13.88
N LYS A 28 -6.88 14.34 12.65
CA LYS A 28 -7.52 14.97 11.48
C LYS A 28 -8.41 13.97 10.73
N PRO A 29 -9.43 14.45 9.96
CA PRO A 29 -10.25 13.57 9.14
C PRO A 29 -9.40 12.65 8.23
N TYR A 30 -9.65 11.33 8.29
CA TYR A 30 -8.85 10.32 7.59
C TYR A 30 -8.86 10.50 6.07
N ILE A 31 -9.94 11.04 5.49
CA ILE A 31 -10.04 11.30 4.05
C ILE A 31 -8.86 12.14 3.51
N GLY A 32 -8.20 12.91 4.37
CA GLY A 32 -6.99 13.65 4.01
C GLY A 32 -5.84 12.75 3.54
N HIS A 33 -5.75 11.49 4.04
CA HIS A 33 -4.74 10.52 3.63
C HIS A 33 -4.91 10.09 2.16
N PRO A 34 -6.03 9.50 1.71
CA PRO A 34 -6.24 9.16 0.30
C PRO A 34 -6.03 10.33 -0.65
N LEU A 35 -6.42 11.55 -0.25
CA LEU A 35 -6.22 12.75 -1.04
C LEU A 35 -4.74 13.14 -1.19
N ARG A 36 -3.91 12.93 -0.18
CA ARG A 36 -2.47 13.18 -0.28
C ARG A 36 -1.78 12.10 -1.12
N VAL A 37 -2.19 10.82 -0.96
CA VAL A 37 -1.70 9.71 -1.80
C VAL A 37 -2.04 9.95 -3.27
N GLU A 38 -3.27 10.37 -3.58
CA GLU A 38 -3.68 10.76 -4.94
C GLU A 38 -2.76 11.83 -5.54
N LYS A 39 -2.43 12.87 -4.78
CA LYS A 39 -1.54 13.95 -5.24
C LYS A 39 -0.11 13.50 -5.54
N LEU A 40 0.35 12.42 -4.91
CA LEU A 40 1.66 11.82 -5.16
C LEU A 40 1.67 10.93 -6.42
N CYS A 41 0.51 10.52 -6.91
CA CYS A 41 0.36 9.73 -8.13
C CYS A 41 0.39 10.63 -9.37
N GLN A 42 1.07 10.16 -10.45
CA GLN A 42 1.25 10.94 -11.67
C GLN A 42 0.20 10.62 -12.75
N ASP A 43 -0.20 9.36 -12.85
CA ASP A 43 -1.15 8.87 -13.87
C ASP A 43 -2.58 8.73 -13.31
N ASP A 44 -3.54 8.78 -14.20
CA ASP A 44 -4.95 8.82 -13.88
C ASP A 44 -5.45 7.54 -13.19
N ASP A 45 -4.99 6.37 -13.64
CA ASP A 45 -5.37 5.10 -13.02
C ASP A 45 -4.88 5.01 -11.57
N SER A 46 -3.62 5.39 -11.33
CA SER A 46 -3.06 5.42 -9.97
C SER A 46 -3.79 6.41 -9.06
N LYS A 47 -4.29 7.54 -9.59
CA LYS A 47 -5.10 8.50 -8.80
C LYS A 47 -6.42 7.90 -8.36
N ILE A 48 -7.12 7.18 -9.26
CA ILE A 48 -8.37 6.48 -8.91
C ILE A 48 -8.11 5.42 -7.83
N VAL A 49 -7.08 4.58 -8.04
CA VAL A 49 -6.73 3.52 -7.08
C VAL A 49 -6.28 4.10 -5.74
N ALA A 50 -5.57 5.24 -5.73
CA ALA A 50 -5.17 5.94 -4.51
C ALA A 50 -6.37 6.40 -3.66
N LEU A 51 -7.47 6.83 -4.28
CA LEU A 51 -8.69 7.16 -3.55
C LEU A 51 -9.38 5.94 -2.94
N LEU A 52 -9.22 4.76 -3.55
CA LEU A 52 -9.90 3.52 -3.18
C LEU A 52 -9.05 2.57 -2.31
N HIS A 53 -7.75 2.80 -2.13
CA HIS A 53 -6.80 1.82 -1.64
C HIS A 53 -7.14 1.23 -0.25
N ASP A 54 -7.75 2.02 0.64
CA ASP A 54 -8.14 1.59 1.99
C ASP A 54 -9.62 1.18 2.09
N THR A 55 -10.41 1.35 1.02
CA THR A 55 -11.88 1.18 1.11
C THR A 55 -12.32 -0.27 1.26
N ILE A 56 -11.55 -1.23 0.76
CA ILE A 56 -11.80 -2.68 0.93
C ILE A 56 -11.29 -3.15 2.29
N GLU A 57 -10.12 -2.71 2.73
CA GLU A 57 -9.51 -3.13 3.98
C GLU A 57 -10.29 -2.58 5.20
N ASP A 58 -10.69 -1.31 5.13
CA ASP A 58 -11.32 -0.58 6.23
C ASP A 58 -12.86 -0.58 6.20
N GLY A 59 -13.47 -1.07 5.12
CA GLY A 59 -14.90 -0.92 4.89
C GLY A 59 -15.65 -2.18 4.47
N ASP A 60 -16.94 -2.01 4.20
CA ASP A 60 -17.84 -3.05 3.71
C ASP A 60 -17.89 -3.09 2.16
N ILE A 61 -16.93 -2.47 1.48
CA ILE A 61 -16.84 -2.48 0.02
C ILE A 61 -16.08 -3.71 -0.45
N THR A 62 -16.66 -4.42 -1.41
CA THR A 62 -16.02 -5.57 -2.06
C THR A 62 -15.59 -5.24 -3.49
N ALA A 63 -14.75 -6.10 -4.07
CA ALA A 63 -14.37 -6.01 -5.48
C ALA A 63 -15.62 -6.00 -6.41
N GLU A 64 -16.61 -6.83 -6.10
CA GLU A 64 -17.87 -6.91 -6.86
C GLU A 64 -18.64 -5.59 -6.79
N ASN A 65 -18.63 -4.92 -5.63
CA ASN A 65 -19.29 -3.60 -5.51
C ASN A 65 -18.61 -2.56 -6.40
N LEU A 66 -17.28 -2.56 -6.51
CA LEU A 66 -16.55 -1.67 -7.40
C LEU A 66 -16.84 -1.97 -8.88
N LEU A 67 -16.87 -3.25 -9.27
CA LEU A 67 -17.24 -3.66 -10.63
C LEU A 67 -18.66 -3.22 -10.97
N MET A 68 -19.64 -3.41 -10.08
CA MET A 68 -21.03 -2.96 -10.28
C MET A 68 -21.16 -1.44 -10.41
N GLN A 69 -20.24 -0.67 -9.82
CA GLN A 69 -20.19 0.79 -9.97
C GLN A 69 -19.50 1.25 -11.26
N GLY A 70 -19.04 0.29 -12.08
CA GLY A 70 -18.48 0.54 -13.41
C GLY A 70 -16.97 0.78 -13.41
N PHE A 71 -16.24 0.47 -12.32
CA PHE A 71 -14.78 0.48 -12.36
C PHE A 71 -14.28 -0.67 -13.23
N PRO A 72 -13.33 -0.41 -14.15
CA PRO A 72 -12.72 -1.47 -14.98
C PRO A 72 -12.02 -2.53 -14.10
N THR A 73 -12.02 -3.78 -14.57
CA THR A 73 -11.41 -4.91 -13.85
C THR A 73 -9.96 -4.64 -13.45
N TYR A 74 -9.15 -4.07 -14.35
CA TYR A 74 -7.74 -3.76 -14.04
C TYR A 74 -7.58 -2.72 -12.93
N ILE A 75 -8.51 -1.79 -12.75
CA ILE A 75 -8.55 -0.84 -11.62
C ILE A 75 -8.91 -1.59 -10.34
N VAL A 76 -9.91 -2.47 -10.39
CA VAL A 76 -10.31 -3.28 -9.22
C VAL A 76 -9.18 -4.23 -8.80
N ASP A 77 -8.50 -4.88 -9.74
CA ASP A 77 -7.33 -5.72 -9.49
C ASP A 77 -6.19 -4.91 -8.82
N ALA A 78 -5.98 -3.67 -9.27
CA ALA A 78 -5.01 -2.78 -8.65
C ALA A 78 -5.41 -2.40 -7.22
N VAL A 79 -6.69 -2.12 -6.94
CA VAL A 79 -7.19 -1.87 -5.56
C VAL A 79 -6.97 -3.10 -4.70
N LEU A 80 -7.32 -4.31 -5.19
CA LEU A 80 -7.08 -5.56 -4.48
C LEU A 80 -5.59 -5.77 -4.17
N SER A 81 -4.71 -5.39 -5.09
CA SER A 81 -3.26 -5.54 -4.90
C SER A 81 -2.70 -4.68 -3.77
N VAL A 82 -3.36 -3.57 -3.43
CA VAL A 82 -2.97 -2.65 -2.34
C VAL A 82 -3.81 -2.79 -1.08
N SER A 83 -4.81 -3.69 -1.08
CA SER A 83 -5.61 -4.07 0.09
C SER A 83 -5.02 -5.35 0.69
N ARG A 84 -4.62 -5.32 1.96
CA ARG A 84 -4.02 -6.45 2.65
C ARG A 84 -5.07 -7.49 3.00
N ASN A 85 -4.82 -8.76 2.68
CA ASN A 85 -5.69 -9.85 3.09
C ASN A 85 -5.56 -10.12 4.60
N LYS A 86 -6.64 -10.68 5.19
CA LYS A 86 -6.59 -11.13 6.58
C LYS A 86 -5.54 -12.23 6.71
N ASP A 87 -4.70 -12.14 7.74
CA ASP A 87 -3.64 -13.12 8.04
C ASP A 87 -2.49 -13.18 7.00
N GLU A 88 -2.44 -12.25 6.02
CA GLU A 88 -1.33 -12.12 5.08
C GLU A 88 -0.11 -11.49 5.76
N ASP A 89 1.08 -12.08 5.58
CA ASP A 89 2.33 -11.43 6.02
C ASP A 89 2.49 -10.05 5.38
N TYR A 90 3.09 -9.12 6.12
CA TYR A 90 3.20 -7.75 5.63
C TYR A 90 4.10 -7.64 4.40
N PHE A 91 5.22 -8.36 4.36
CA PHE A 91 6.15 -8.29 3.24
C PHE A 91 5.67 -9.09 2.03
N ASP A 92 4.90 -10.18 2.23
CA ASP A 92 4.20 -10.89 1.16
C ASP A 92 3.15 -9.97 0.50
N PHE A 93 2.40 -9.21 1.32
CA PHE A 93 1.51 -8.16 0.82
C PHE A 93 2.27 -7.11 -0.01
N ILE A 94 3.44 -6.65 0.42
CA ILE A 94 4.26 -5.70 -0.33
C ILE A 94 4.72 -6.31 -1.67
N GLN A 95 5.12 -7.59 -1.70
CA GLN A 95 5.48 -8.29 -2.94
C GLN A 95 4.28 -8.41 -3.89
N ARG A 96 3.10 -8.71 -3.37
CA ARG A 96 1.86 -8.73 -4.17
C ARG A 96 1.51 -7.36 -4.74
N SER A 97 1.64 -6.30 -3.95
CA SER A 97 1.46 -4.92 -4.42
C SER A 97 2.48 -4.55 -5.49
N LYS A 98 3.74 -5.00 -5.35
CA LYS A 98 4.83 -4.78 -6.31
C LYS A 98 4.56 -5.44 -7.67
N ALA A 99 3.91 -6.61 -7.69
CA ALA A 99 3.61 -7.35 -8.91
C ALA A 99 2.55 -6.65 -9.80
N ASN A 100 1.73 -5.75 -9.24
CA ASN A 100 0.78 -4.95 -10.02
C ASN A 100 1.37 -3.56 -10.30
N PRO A 101 1.56 -3.15 -11.57
CA PRO A 101 2.22 -1.87 -11.88
C PRO A 101 1.52 -0.63 -11.32
N ILE A 102 0.18 -0.62 -11.25
CA ILE A 102 -0.61 0.47 -10.65
C ILE A 102 -0.50 0.38 -9.12
N GLY A 103 -0.72 -0.83 -8.57
CA GLY A 103 -0.60 -1.09 -7.15
C GLY A 103 0.76 -0.69 -6.57
N ARG A 104 1.86 -1.02 -7.29
CA ARG A 104 3.22 -0.61 -6.93
C ARG A 104 3.33 0.91 -6.77
N ARG A 105 2.87 1.69 -7.77
CA ARG A 105 2.92 3.17 -7.71
C ARG A 105 2.10 3.72 -6.55
N VAL A 106 0.89 3.20 -6.37
CA VAL A 106 0.00 3.63 -5.28
C VAL A 106 0.58 3.27 -3.92
N LYS A 107 1.09 2.03 -3.74
CA LYS A 107 1.69 1.61 -2.46
C LYS A 107 2.96 2.40 -2.14
N THR A 108 3.75 2.75 -3.15
CA THR A 108 4.91 3.66 -3.00
C THR A 108 4.47 5.05 -2.51
N ALA A 109 3.40 5.61 -3.08
CA ALA A 109 2.84 6.89 -2.67
C ALA A 109 2.24 6.84 -1.26
N ASP A 110 1.50 5.78 -0.94
CA ASP A 110 0.95 5.51 0.39
C ASP A 110 2.05 5.45 1.47
N LEU A 111 3.12 4.69 1.22
CA LEU A 111 4.25 4.61 2.15
C LEU A 111 4.93 5.97 2.34
N LYS A 112 5.08 6.78 1.29
CA LYS A 112 5.61 8.15 1.42
C LYS A 112 4.76 9.01 2.35
N ASP A 113 3.43 9.00 2.18
CA ASP A 113 2.52 9.74 3.06
C ASP A 113 2.55 9.21 4.50
N ASN A 114 2.62 7.89 4.67
CA ASN A 114 2.67 7.26 5.99
C ASN A 114 4.01 7.48 6.73
N MET A 115 5.09 7.76 6.02
CA MET A 115 6.40 8.10 6.59
C MET A 115 6.55 9.60 6.89
N ASP A 116 5.58 10.44 6.53
CA ASP A 116 5.58 11.85 6.93
C ASP A 116 5.24 12.01 8.41
N ILE A 117 6.27 11.98 9.24
CA ILE A 117 6.16 12.13 10.69
C ILE A 117 5.82 13.56 11.13
N THR A 118 5.89 14.56 10.24
CA THR A 118 5.57 15.97 10.58
C THR A 118 4.10 16.18 10.94
N ARG A 119 3.24 15.21 10.62
CA ARG A 119 1.81 15.21 10.95
C ARG A 119 1.49 14.68 12.35
N LEU A 120 2.46 14.04 13.01
CA LEU A 120 2.28 13.49 14.35
C LEU A 120 2.48 14.60 15.39
N ASN A 121 1.63 14.62 16.41
CA ASN A 121 1.78 15.54 17.54
C ASN A 121 2.93 15.11 18.45
N GLU A 122 3.17 13.80 18.54
CA GLU A 122 4.21 13.17 19.35
C GLU A 122 4.73 11.94 18.61
N LEU A 123 6.01 11.65 18.70
CA LEU A 123 6.67 10.49 18.12
C LEU A 123 6.95 9.46 19.20
N THR A 124 6.26 8.31 19.12
CA THR A 124 6.42 7.19 20.04
C THR A 124 7.39 6.13 19.50
N ASP A 125 7.89 5.23 20.37
CA ASP A 125 8.73 4.09 19.94
C ASP A 125 8.00 3.21 18.93
N ASN A 126 6.69 3.00 19.07
CA ASN A 126 5.87 2.26 18.12
C ASN A 126 5.82 2.96 16.73
N ASP A 127 5.86 4.28 16.69
CA ASP A 127 5.93 5.02 15.43
C ASP A 127 7.30 4.85 14.76
N ILE A 128 8.38 4.78 15.54
CA ILE A 128 9.72 4.50 15.04
C ILE A 128 9.80 3.09 14.42
N GLU A 129 9.29 2.07 15.11
CA GLU A 129 9.28 0.70 14.59
C GLU A 129 8.44 0.59 13.30
N ARG A 130 7.27 1.24 13.28
CA ARG A 130 6.44 1.32 12.07
C ARG A 130 7.17 2.03 10.92
N LEU A 131 7.87 3.12 11.20
CA LEU A 131 8.66 3.87 10.21
C LEU A 131 9.77 2.99 9.61
N LYS A 132 10.50 2.21 10.42
CA LYS A 132 11.50 1.25 9.94
C LYS A 132 10.88 0.23 8.98
N LYS A 133 9.74 -0.37 9.36
CA LYS A 133 9.01 -1.32 8.52
C LYS A 133 8.56 -0.70 7.19
N TYR A 134 8.01 0.51 7.21
CA TYR A 134 7.59 1.22 6.01
C TYR A 134 8.75 1.60 5.11
N HIS A 135 9.89 2.01 5.68
CA HIS A 135 11.08 2.30 4.91
C HIS A 135 11.62 1.05 4.20
N GLN A 136 11.65 -0.10 4.89
CA GLN A 136 12.03 -1.38 4.27
C GLN A 136 11.10 -1.74 3.11
N ALA A 137 9.78 -1.67 3.32
CA ALA A 137 8.78 -1.91 2.28
C ALA A 137 8.94 -0.96 1.08
N TYR A 138 9.20 0.31 1.34
CA TYR A 138 9.47 1.30 0.30
C TYR A 138 10.70 0.91 -0.55
N LYS A 139 11.79 0.48 0.08
CA LYS A 139 12.97 0.00 -0.63
C LYS A 139 12.68 -1.22 -1.49
N MET A 140 11.90 -2.19 -1.01
CA MET A 140 11.47 -3.35 -1.79
C MET A 140 10.69 -2.96 -3.06
N LEU A 141 9.89 -1.89 -3.01
CA LEU A 141 9.16 -1.39 -4.18
C LEU A 141 10.06 -0.66 -5.19
N GLU A 142 11.16 -0.02 -4.74
CA GLU A 142 12.11 0.70 -5.61
C GLU A 142 13.08 -0.21 -6.39
N GLU A 143 13.45 -1.38 -5.83
CA GLU A 143 14.56 -2.22 -6.33
C GLU A 143 14.40 -2.75 -7.77
N GLU A 144 13.23 -2.69 -8.41
CA GLU A 144 13.06 -3.15 -9.80
C GLU A 144 13.31 -2.07 -10.87
N GLU A 145 13.33 -0.81 -10.54
CA GLU A 145 13.67 0.23 -11.54
C GLU A 145 15.13 0.15 -11.98
N MET A 146 16.02 -0.33 -11.11
CA MET A 146 17.46 -0.45 -11.41
C MET A 146 17.83 -1.68 -12.25
N SER A 147 17.10 -2.80 -12.13
CA SER A 147 17.42 -4.02 -12.86
C SER A 147 17.06 -3.97 -14.35
N HIS A 148 16.06 -3.19 -14.73
CA HIS A 148 15.69 -2.98 -16.15
C HIS A 148 16.65 -2.06 -16.89
N ILE A 149 17.37 -1.20 -16.18
CA ILE A 149 18.36 -0.27 -16.77
C ILE A 149 19.72 -0.97 -16.95
N MET A 150 20.07 -1.95 -16.09
CA MET A 150 21.36 -2.66 -16.16
C MET A 150 21.33 -4.00 -16.92
N GLY A 151 20.14 -4.53 -17.25
CA GLY A 151 19.96 -5.81 -17.94
C GLY A 151 20.20 -5.81 -19.45
N ALA A 152 20.53 -4.67 -20.06
CA ALA A 152 20.76 -4.56 -21.51
C ALA A 152 22.22 -4.71 -21.93
N SER A 153 23.15 -5.02 -21.02
CA SER A 153 24.57 -5.17 -21.39
C SER A 153 25.25 -6.29 -20.59
N SER A 154 25.07 -7.54 -21.01
CA SER A 154 26.10 -8.59 -20.97
C SER A 154 25.52 -9.97 -21.34
N HIS A 155 25.54 -10.29 -22.62
CA HIS A 155 25.68 -11.69 -23.05
C HIS A 155 27.16 -11.91 -23.29
N ALA A 156 27.82 -12.62 -22.40
CA ALA A 156 28.91 -13.59 -22.75
C ALA A 156 29.50 -14.21 -21.47
N ASN A 157 29.37 -15.54 -21.42
CA ASN A 157 30.39 -16.55 -21.14
C ASN A 157 30.55 -17.16 -19.73
N THR A 158 30.20 -18.47 -19.73
CA THR A 158 30.86 -19.68 -19.16
C THR A 158 30.90 -19.91 -17.64
N SER A 159 30.15 -20.91 -17.30
CA SER A 159 30.41 -22.22 -16.64
C SER A 159 31.32 -22.29 -15.40
N SER A 160 30.79 -23.02 -14.47
CA SER A 160 31.28 -24.11 -13.61
C SER A 160 31.56 -23.88 -12.12
N LYS A 161 30.93 -24.80 -11.38
CA LYS A 161 31.30 -25.54 -10.15
C LYS A 161 30.99 -24.89 -8.77
N GLU A 162 30.04 -25.54 -8.09
CA GLU A 162 30.14 -26.44 -6.90
C GLU A 162 30.83 -25.79 -5.68
N GLU A 163 30.35 -25.78 -4.47
CA GLU A 163 29.80 -26.78 -3.54
C GLU A 163 29.21 -26.14 -2.28
N ALA A 164 28.46 -26.94 -1.55
CA ALA A 164 27.67 -26.69 -0.35
C ALA A 164 28.49 -26.31 0.88
N GLU A 165 27.84 -25.56 1.77
CA GLU A 165 27.97 -25.82 3.22
C GLU A 165 26.71 -25.31 4.00
N GLN A 166 26.10 -26.25 4.71
CA GLN A 166 25.05 -26.05 5.70
C GLN A 166 25.65 -25.49 6.98
N THR A 167 25.04 -24.46 7.58
CA THR A 167 25.02 -24.32 9.04
C THR A 167 23.68 -23.78 9.52
N ASP A 168 23.04 -24.61 10.31
CA ASP A 168 21.91 -24.40 11.20
C ASP A 168 22.17 -23.28 12.21
N SER A 169 21.24 -22.36 12.36
CA SER A 169 21.00 -21.70 13.66
C SER A 169 19.58 -21.12 13.71
N SER A 170 18.77 -21.84 14.46
CA SER A 170 17.50 -21.40 15.03
C SER A 170 17.58 -20.01 15.68
N GLN A 171 16.81 -19.05 15.18
CA GLN A 171 16.46 -17.85 15.93
C GLN A 171 14.96 -17.65 15.91
N GLN A 172 14.42 -17.58 17.13
CA GLN A 172 13.04 -17.32 17.44
C GLN A 172 12.59 -16.00 16.82
N GLU A 173 11.47 -16.05 16.08
CA GLU A 173 10.75 -14.88 15.61
C GLU A 173 10.14 -14.12 16.81
N PRO A 174 10.26 -12.78 16.86
CA PRO A 174 9.43 -12.00 17.78
C PRO A 174 8.01 -11.91 17.21
N GLU A 175 7.05 -12.21 18.06
CA GLU A 175 5.63 -12.10 17.77
C GLU A 175 5.28 -10.71 17.24
N ASP A 176 4.63 -10.68 16.10
CA ASP A 176 4.16 -9.49 15.39
C ASP A 176 3.11 -8.74 16.25
N PRO A 177 3.37 -7.51 16.71
CA PRO A 177 2.32 -6.71 17.30
C PRO A 177 1.37 -6.31 16.17
N LYS A 178 0.20 -6.92 16.17
CA LYS A 178 -0.96 -6.74 15.30
C LYS A 178 -0.98 -5.37 14.64
N SER A 179 -0.93 -5.39 13.32
CA SER A 179 -1.20 -4.26 12.44
C SER A 179 -2.46 -3.54 12.93
N CYS A 180 -2.25 -2.47 13.64
CA CYS A 180 -3.33 -1.66 14.13
C CYS A 180 -3.43 -0.39 13.29
N CYS A 181 -4.16 -0.48 12.19
CA CYS A 181 -5.10 0.59 11.92
C CYS A 181 -6.14 0.49 13.04
N GLN A 182 -5.87 1.10 14.18
CA GLN A 182 -6.81 1.07 15.28
C GLN A 182 -8.05 1.86 14.88
N LYS A 183 -9.11 1.10 14.60
CA LYS A 183 -10.46 1.59 14.77
C LYS A 183 -10.58 2.08 16.21
N SER A 184 -10.51 3.38 16.43
CA SER A 184 -11.02 3.94 17.68
C SER A 184 -12.55 3.83 17.63
N CYS A 185 -13.07 2.63 17.94
CA CYS A 185 -14.45 2.48 18.34
C CYS A 185 -14.63 3.23 19.66
N ASN A 186 -15.07 4.46 19.58
CA ASN A 186 -15.61 5.17 20.72
C ASN A 186 -17.02 4.63 20.99
N GLN A 187 -17.13 3.60 21.84
CA GLN A 187 -18.34 3.31 22.56
C GLN A 187 -18.31 4.17 23.83
N GLY A 188 -19.01 5.30 23.79
CA GLY A 188 -19.24 6.16 24.92
C GLY A 188 -20.72 6.47 25.01
N LYS A 189 -21.33 6.08 26.11
CA LYS A 189 -22.69 6.38 26.57
C LYS A 189 -23.06 7.85 26.38
#